data_929d9fe0719eba35884af7e3a8bebfb6
#
_entry.id   929d9fe0719eba35884af7e3a8bebfb6
#
_cell.length_a   1.000
_cell.length_b   1.000
_cell.length_c   1.000
_cell.angle_alpha   90.00
_cell.angle_beta   90.00
_cell.angle_gamma   90.00
#
_symmetry.space_group_name_H-M   'P 1'
#
loop_
_entity.id
_entity.type
_entity.pdbx_description
1 polymer ?
#
loop_
_entity_poly.entity_id
_entity_poly.type
_entity_poly.pdbx_seq_one_letter_code
_entity_poly.pdbx_strand_id
1 'polypeptide(L)'
;MHVLTLNCHSWVEENSLEKLQQLVDTIVKEKFDVLLLQEVNQRIGSEPAILDEWYCFNNDPWPILADNFALVLSQALQIKDEPYYWTWGFSHIGYGKYEEGLAILSKEPLLAKVSLMSTCD
;
A
#
# COMPACT_ATOMS: atom_id res chain seq x y z
N MET A 1 -13.24 10.32 -12.52
CA MET A 1 -12.23 9.49 -11.84
C MET A 1 -12.80 8.94 -10.53
N HIS A 2 -12.67 7.65 -10.31
CA HIS A 2 -13.20 6.98 -9.13
C HIS A 2 -12.06 6.76 -8.14
N VAL A 3 -12.08 7.45 -7.00
CA VAL A 3 -10.98 7.47 -6.03
C VAL A 3 -11.47 7.00 -4.68
N LEU A 4 -10.68 6.13 -4.02
CA LEU A 4 -10.89 5.75 -2.64
C LEU A 4 -9.78 6.36 -1.79
N THR A 5 -10.14 6.99 -0.68
CA THR A 5 -9.22 7.42 0.37
C THR A 5 -9.57 6.66 1.63
N LEU A 6 -8.61 5.99 2.24
CA LEU A 6 -8.89 5.11 3.37
C LEU A 6 -7.73 5.07 4.35
N ASN A 7 -8.05 5.18 5.65
CA ASN A 7 -7.11 4.87 6.71
C ASN A 7 -7.20 3.36 6.98
N CYS A 8 -6.13 2.63 6.67
CA CYS A 8 -6.15 1.17 6.67
C CYS A 8 -5.97 0.54 8.03
N HIS A 9 -5.31 1.21 8.97
CA HIS A 9 -4.80 0.62 10.21
C HIS A 9 -3.93 -0.64 10.00
N SER A 10 -4.00 -1.23 8.85
CA SER A 10 -3.16 -2.35 8.36
C SER A 10 -3.06 -3.50 9.37
N TRP A 11 -1.83 -3.91 9.71
CA TRP A 11 -1.62 -5.05 10.61
C TRP A 11 -1.93 -4.75 12.08
N VAL A 12 -2.17 -3.51 12.45
CA VAL A 12 -2.57 -3.12 13.80
C VAL A 12 -4.00 -3.59 14.12
N GLU A 13 -4.84 -3.70 13.08
CA GLU A 13 -6.23 -4.11 13.24
C GLU A 13 -6.37 -5.56 13.71
N GLU A 14 -7.34 -5.80 14.58
CA GLU A 14 -7.79 -7.17 14.85
C GLU A 14 -8.43 -7.72 13.56
N ASN A 15 -8.23 -9.00 13.29
CA ASN A 15 -8.76 -9.65 12.09
C ASN A 15 -8.24 -8.97 10.81
N SER A 16 -6.97 -8.59 10.80
CA SER A 16 -6.38 -7.84 9.69
C SER A 16 -6.50 -8.56 8.35
N LEU A 17 -6.35 -9.89 8.33
CA LEU A 17 -6.47 -10.66 7.10
C LEU A 17 -7.89 -10.66 6.56
N GLU A 18 -8.88 -10.75 7.46
CA GLU A 18 -10.28 -10.69 7.07
C GLU A 18 -10.63 -9.31 6.51
N LYS A 19 -10.13 -8.25 7.14
CA LYS A 19 -10.34 -6.88 6.67
C LYS A 19 -9.62 -6.63 5.35
N LEU A 20 -8.44 -7.20 5.17
CA LEU A 20 -7.74 -7.16 3.89
C LEU A 20 -8.59 -7.79 2.79
N GLN A 21 -9.19 -8.95 3.06
CA GLN A 21 -10.03 -9.62 2.07
C GLN A 21 -11.27 -8.78 1.73
N GLN A 22 -11.90 -8.15 2.72
CA GLN A 22 -13.02 -7.25 2.49
C GLN A 22 -12.63 -6.06 1.62
N LEU A 23 -11.45 -5.51 1.86
CA LEU A 23 -10.93 -4.41 1.05
C LEU A 23 -10.68 -4.86 -0.40
N VAL A 24 -10.08 -6.02 -0.58
CA VAL A 24 -9.86 -6.61 -1.91
C VAL A 24 -11.20 -6.76 -2.64
N ASP A 25 -12.20 -7.32 -1.98
CA ASP A 25 -13.52 -7.54 -2.58
C ASP A 25 -14.16 -6.22 -2.99
N THR A 26 -14.04 -5.20 -2.17
CA THR A 26 -14.57 -3.86 -2.46
C THR A 26 -13.86 -3.26 -3.66
N ILE A 27 -12.54 -3.35 -3.72
CA ILE A 27 -11.76 -2.80 -4.84
C ILE A 27 -12.12 -3.49 -6.15
N VAL A 28 -12.23 -4.82 -6.12
CA VAL A 28 -12.59 -5.61 -7.31
C VAL A 28 -13.99 -5.23 -7.80
N LYS A 29 -14.92 -5.02 -6.88
CA LYS A 29 -16.30 -4.67 -7.22
C LYS A 29 -16.41 -3.24 -7.77
N GLU A 30 -15.80 -2.27 -7.08
CA GLU A 30 -15.95 -0.85 -7.37
C GLU A 30 -15.01 -0.36 -8.48
N LYS A 31 -13.92 -1.05 -8.72
CA LYS A 31 -12.94 -0.73 -9.77
C LYS A 31 -12.46 0.72 -9.71
N PHE A 32 -11.93 1.09 -8.54
CA PHE A 32 -11.36 2.43 -8.36
C PHE A 32 -10.22 2.68 -9.34
N ASP A 33 -10.08 3.92 -9.79
CA ASP A 33 -8.94 4.34 -10.61
C ASP A 33 -7.69 4.55 -9.75
N VAL A 34 -7.88 5.14 -8.56
CA VAL A 34 -6.79 5.46 -7.63
C VAL A 34 -7.23 5.17 -6.20
N LEU A 35 -6.31 4.63 -5.42
CA LEU A 35 -6.49 4.41 -3.99
C LEU A 35 -5.41 5.19 -3.25
N LEU A 36 -5.82 6.02 -2.29
CA LEU A 36 -4.93 6.77 -1.41
C LEU A 36 -5.09 6.21 -0.01
N LEU A 37 -4.07 5.49 0.47
CA LEU A 37 -4.16 4.73 1.71
C LEU A 37 -3.22 5.30 2.76
N GLN A 38 -3.74 5.52 3.97
CA GLN A 38 -2.98 5.97 5.13
C GLN A 38 -2.80 4.81 6.11
N GLU A 39 -1.83 4.94 7.01
CA GLU A 39 -1.48 3.92 8.00
C GLU A 39 -1.23 2.56 7.37
N VAL A 40 -0.47 2.58 6.29
CA VAL A 40 -0.03 1.37 5.60
C VAL A 40 1.31 0.98 6.20
N ASN A 41 1.35 -0.12 6.93
CA ASN A 41 2.53 -0.46 7.72
C ASN A 41 3.21 -1.75 7.30
N GLN A 42 4.41 -1.92 7.83
CA GLN A 42 5.20 -3.13 7.76
C GLN A 42 5.90 -3.29 9.11
N ARG A 43 6.19 -4.53 9.52
CA ARG A 43 6.86 -4.76 10.80
C ARG A 43 8.33 -4.43 10.73
N ILE A 44 8.83 -3.73 11.75
CA ILE A 44 10.26 -3.51 11.93
C ILE A 44 10.94 -4.88 11.99
N GLY A 45 12.00 -5.05 11.20
CA GLY A 45 12.77 -6.28 11.19
C GLY A 45 12.25 -7.38 10.27
N SER A 46 11.16 -7.14 9.56
CA SER A 46 10.71 -8.09 8.52
C SER A 46 11.75 -8.18 7.40
N GLU A 47 11.70 -9.27 6.64
CA GLU A 47 12.63 -9.47 5.54
C GLU A 47 12.40 -8.48 4.40
N PRO A 48 13.44 -8.14 3.62
CA PRO A 48 13.25 -7.30 2.44
C PRO A 48 12.27 -7.94 1.46
N ALA A 49 11.46 -7.10 0.82
CA ALA A 49 10.50 -7.54 -0.16
C ALA A 49 11.18 -7.86 -1.50
N ILE A 50 10.57 -8.78 -2.25
CA ILE A 50 10.86 -8.98 -3.67
C ILE A 50 9.79 -8.23 -4.42
N LEU A 51 10.18 -7.18 -5.15
CA LEU A 51 9.26 -6.30 -5.85
C LEU A 51 9.11 -6.75 -7.31
N ASP A 52 7.93 -6.54 -7.87
CA ASP A 52 7.63 -6.89 -9.25
C ASP A 52 7.40 -5.64 -10.11
N GLU A 53 6.95 -5.83 -11.34
CA GLU A 53 6.72 -4.74 -12.29
C GLU A 53 5.61 -3.77 -11.89
N TRP A 54 4.78 -4.12 -10.91
CA TRP A 54 3.69 -3.27 -10.45
C TRP A 54 4.13 -2.22 -9.44
N TYR A 55 5.31 -2.42 -8.81
CA TYR A 55 5.87 -1.43 -7.90
C TYR A 55 6.51 -0.28 -8.67
N CYS A 56 6.14 0.94 -8.34
CA CYS A 56 6.70 2.15 -8.94
C CYS A 56 7.70 2.76 -7.97
N PHE A 57 8.96 2.83 -8.36
CA PHE A 57 10.01 3.42 -7.53
C PHE A 57 9.73 4.90 -7.29
N ASN A 58 10.11 5.35 -6.09
CA ASN A 58 10.04 6.75 -5.70
C ASN A 58 11.37 7.19 -5.10
N ASN A 59 11.45 8.45 -4.63
CA ASN A 59 12.70 8.98 -4.06
C ASN A 59 12.89 8.64 -2.59
N ASP A 60 11.95 7.95 -1.97
CA ASP A 60 12.05 7.56 -0.57
C ASP A 60 13.05 6.40 -0.44
N PRO A 61 14.13 6.57 0.34
CA PRO A 61 15.12 5.52 0.50
C PRO A 61 14.68 4.40 1.44
N TRP A 62 13.52 4.53 2.11
CA TRP A 62 13.08 3.54 3.10
C TRP A 62 12.72 2.23 2.41
N PRO A 63 13.33 1.11 2.81
CA PRO A 63 13.11 -0.16 2.11
C PRO A 63 11.71 -0.71 2.33
N ILE A 64 11.18 -1.34 1.29
CA ILE A 64 9.93 -2.09 1.38
C ILE A 64 10.24 -3.47 1.96
N LEU A 65 9.49 -3.87 2.97
CA LEU A 65 9.64 -5.18 3.60
C LEU A 65 8.56 -6.15 3.12
N ALA A 66 8.82 -7.44 3.30
CA ALA A 66 7.96 -8.49 2.72
C ALA A 66 6.53 -8.47 3.23
N ASP A 67 6.29 -7.98 4.45
CA ASP A 67 4.95 -7.87 5.02
C ASP A 67 4.31 -6.50 4.82
N ASN A 68 4.90 -5.62 4.01
CA ASN A 68 4.29 -4.32 3.72
C ASN A 68 2.84 -4.52 3.27
N PHE A 69 1.92 -3.83 3.94
CA PHE A 69 0.49 -4.04 3.69
C PHE A 69 0.09 -3.73 2.25
N ALA A 70 0.69 -2.70 1.65
CA ALA A 70 0.41 -2.36 0.25
C ALA A 70 0.92 -3.44 -0.70
N LEU A 71 2.08 -4.03 -0.41
CA LEU A 71 2.59 -5.16 -1.19
C LEU A 71 1.63 -6.35 -1.13
N VAL A 72 1.19 -6.71 0.06
CA VAL A 72 0.28 -7.85 0.25
C VAL A 72 -1.05 -7.57 -0.44
N LEU A 73 -1.57 -6.35 -0.31
CA LEU A 73 -2.79 -5.93 -1.00
C LEU A 73 -2.63 -6.02 -2.52
N SER A 74 -1.52 -5.51 -3.05
CA SER A 74 -1.21 -5.55 -4.47
C SER A 74 -1.21 -6.98 -5.00
N GLN A 75 -0.57 -7.89 -4.27
CA GLN A 75 -0.51 -9.31 -4.66
C GLN A 75 -1.89 -9.96 -4.64
N ALA A 76 -2.70 -9.65 -3.63
CA ALA A 76 -4.07 -10.17 -3.54
C ALA A 76 -4.94 -9.69 -4.70
N LEU A 77 -4.76 -8.43 -5.12
CA LEU A 77 -5.49 -7.88 -6.26
C LEU A 77 -5.05 -8.53 -7.57
N GLN A 78 -3.77 -8.84 -7.73
CA GLN A 78 -3.27 -9.57 -8.90
C GLN A 78 -3.92 -10.95 -9.01
N ILE A 79 -4.07 -11.64 -7.90
CA ILE A 79 -4.73 -12.96 -7.85
C ILE A 79 -6.18 -12.85 -8.33
N LYS A 80 -6.84 -11.74 -8.07
CA LYS A 80 -8.21 -11.48 -8.52
C LYS A 80 -8.29 -10.91 -9.94
N ASP A 81 -7.18 -10.88 -10.65
CA ASP A 81 -7.10 -10.33 -12.00
C ASP A 81 -7.47 -8.84 -12.06
N GLU A 82 -7.15 -8.12 -10.98
CA GLU A 82 -7.40 -6.68 -10.88
C GLU A 82 -6.11 -5.99 -10.42
N PRO A 83 -5.01 -6.03 -11.22
CA PRO A 83 -3.73 -5.49 -10.79
C PRO A 83 -3.74 -3.96 -10.75
N TYR A 84 -2.96 -3.41 -9.82
CA TYR A 84 -2.72 -1.98 -9.67
C TYR A 84 -1.22 -1.72 -9.62
N TYR A 85 -0.79 -0.64 -10.23
CA TYR A 85 0.53 -0.07 -9.95
C TYR A 85 0.48 0.53 -8.55
N TRP A 86 1.59 0.48 -7.81
CA TRP A 86 1.59 0.99 -6.45
C TRP A 86 2.96 1.51 -6.04
N THR A 87 2.96 2.38 -5.04
CA THR A 87 4.16 2.83 -4.37
C THR A 87 3.85 3.09 -2.90
N TRP A 88 4.88 3.16 -2.08
CA TRP A 88 4.75 3.35 -0.64
C TRP A 88 5.89 4.24 -0.15
N GLY A 89 5.60 5.16 0.77
CA GLY A 89 6.59 6.01 1.40
C GLY A 89 6.46 5.98 2.90
N PHE A 90 7.60 5.94 3.59
CA PHE A 90 7.65 5.90 5.05
C PHE A 90 7.22 7.25 5.64
N SER A 91 6.47 7.20 6.73
CA SER A 91 6.01 8.38 7.46
C SER A 91 6.61 8.44 8.87
N HIS A 92 6.36 7.43 9.69
CA HIS A 92 6.81 7.42 11.08
C HIS A 92 6.75 6.02 11.65
N ILE A 93 7.37 5.83 12.83
CA ILE A 93 7.27 4.58 13.59
C ILE A 93 5.98 4.59 14.40
N GLY A 94 5.16 3.56 14.24
CA GLY A 94 3.90 3.40 14.96
C GLY A 94 3.97 2.28 15.99
N TYR A 95 3.48 2.56 17.19
CA TYR A 95 3.37 1.57 18.29
C TYR A 95 4.71 0.89 18.65
N GLY A 96 5.84 1.47 18.26
CA GLY A 96 7.16 0.88 18.49
C GLY A 96 7.43 -0.41 17.73
N LYS A 97 6.52 -0.85 16.86
CA LYS A 97 6.59 -2.14 16.15
C LYS A 97 6.52 -2.01 14.65
N TYR A 98 5.94 -0.92 14.14
CA TYR A 98 5.61 -0.79 12.74
C TYR A 98 6.25 0.43 12.12
N GLU A 99 6.69 0.27 10.90
CA GLU A 99 7.06 1.39 10.02
C GLU A 99 5.80 1.78 9.27
N GLU A 100 5.20 2.90 9.67
CA GLU A 100 3.95 3.40 9.10
C GLU A 100 4.22 4.27 7.91
N GLY A 101 3.38 4.18 6.89
CA GLY A 101 3.53 5.00 5.71
C GLY A 101 2.24 5.24 4.96
N LEU A 102 2.41 5.82 3.79
CA LEU A 102 1.33 6.11 2.86
C LEU A 102 1.53 5.27 1.60
N ALA A 103 0.43 4.81 1.01
CA ALA A 103 0.49 4.10 -0.25
C ALA A 103 -0.47 4.71 -1.25
N ILE A 104 -0.07 4.65 -2.52
CA ILE A 104 -0.91 5.01 -3.65
C ILE A 104 -0.98 3.79 -4.55
N LEU A 105 -2.19 3.39 -4.92
CA LEU A 105 -2.41 2.37 -5.93
C LEU A 105 -3.17 3.00 -7.09
N SER A 106 -2.82 2.66 -8.32
CA SER A 106 -3.40 3.27 -9.52
C SER A 106 -3.47 2.28 -10.66
N LYS A 107 -4.49 2.41 -11.48
CA LYS A 107 -4.59 1.66 -12.73
C LYS A 107 -3.55 2.12 -13.75
N GLU A 108 -3.04 3.33 -13.63
CA GLU A 108 -2.01 3.89 -14.49
C GLU A 108 -0.67 3.93 -13.77
N PRO A 109 0.46 3.86 -14.49
CA PRO A 109 1.77 3.98 -13.87
C PRO A 109 1.95 5.29 -13.09
N LEU A 110 2.68 5.22 -11.98
CA LEU A 110 2.81 6.33 -11.02
C LEU A 110 4.10 7.14 -11.24
N LEU A 111 4.39 7.51 -12.47
CA LEU A 111 5.69 8.08 -12.84
C LEU A 111 6.07 9.39 -12.12
N ALA A 112 5.13 10.25 -11.87
CA ALA A 112 5.39 11.58 -11.31
C ALA A 112 4.71 11.81 -9.97
N LYS A 113 4.25 10.76 -9.30
CA LYS A 113 3.43 10.89 -8.10
C LYS A 113 4.21 10.90 -6.80
N VAL A 114 5.49 10.63 -6.86
CA VAL A 114 6.35 10.55 -5.67
C VAL A 114 6.33 11.85 -4.86
N SER A 115 6.23 13.00 -5.50
CA SER A 115 6.19 14.29 -4.83
C SER A 115 4.96 14.46 -3.92
N LEU A 116 3.88 13.76 -4.20
CA LEU A 116 2.69 13.81 -3.34
C LEU A 116 2.96 13.15 -2.00
N MET A 117 3.76 12.10 -1.98
CA MET A 117 4.08 11.40 -0.74
C MET A 117 5.09 12.18 0.10
N SER A 118 6.03 12.82 -0.53
CA SER A 118 7.06 13.59 0.20
C SER A 118 6.51 14.86 0.83
N THR A 119 5.36 15.34 0.43
CA THR A 119 4.75 16.55 1.00
C THR A 119 3.72 16.24 2.09
N CYS A 120 3.54 14.99 2.43
CA CYS A 120 2.55 14.57 3.45
C CYS A 120 3.13 14.55 4.86
N ASP A 121 4.17 15.26 5.10
CA ASP A 121 4.84 15.31 6.41
C ASP A 121 3.99 15.99 7.48
#